data_9276973aea8f015a8bd21a6ecd6a41cc
#
_entry.id   9276973aea8f015a8bd21a6ecd6a41cc
#
_cell.length_a   1.000
_cell.length_b   1.000
_cell.length_c   1.000
_cell.angle_alpha   90.00
_cell.angle_beta   90.00
_cell.angle_gamma   90.00
#
_symmetry.space_group_name_H-M   'P 1'
#
loop_
_entity.id
_entity.type
_entity.pdbx_description
1 polymer ?
#
loop_
_entity_poly.entity_id
_entity_poly.type
_entity_poly.pdbx_seq_one_letter_code
_entity_poly.pdbx_strand_id
1 'polypeptide(L)'
;MNQQLGDHYAVTESADFLLLSNLEARPATVVLQTCQRMLARIRRNLGALAVEQGMGKHVVIVFADDDDYYAYVSNYYPEGGEYAMSSGMFIRAGYGHFVVPLAIMDAMEPVIAHELTHCLLQHLPIPAWLNEGLAVNTEHTMFPQLAMPSAQKYFQHEIPARHAAYWNADSIQTFWSGKSFLATDDGNALSYDLAKKITALAAGDEPAFRAFVAEASMDDGGVAAAQHLGYPLERLVQAVLGEGDWSPKPERWRRDVERGQF
;
A
#
# COMPACT_ATOMS: atom_id res chain seq x y z
N MET A 1 -21.74 11.31 -2.61
CA MET A 1 -20.37 11.71 -2.92
C MET A 1 -20.29 13.15 -3.47
N ASN A 2 -20.97 13.53 -4.56
CA ASN A 2 -20.94 14.94 -5.05
C ASN A 2 -21.32 16.00 -3.99
N GLN A 3 -22.25 15.70 -3.06
CA GLN A 3 -22.65 16.66 -2.04
C GLN A 3 -21.58 16.96 -0.97
N GLN A 4 -20.57 16.10 -0.83
CA GLN A 4 -19.46 16.27 0.12
C GLN A 4 -18.24 16.98 -0.49
N LEU A 5 -18.06 16.88 -1.82
CA LEU A 5 -16.90 17.42 -2.53
C LEU A 5 -17.18 18.76 -3.23
N GLY A 6 -18.44 19.23 -3.23
CA GLY A 6 -18.86 20.48 -3.87
C GLY A 6 -19.25 20.33 -5.35
N ASP A 7 -20.00 21.31 -5.84
CA ASP A 7 -20.64 21.29 -7.18
C ASP A 7 -19.66 21.40 -8.37
N HIS A 8 -18.37 21.64 -8.10
CA HIS A 8 -17.33 21.79 -9.11
C HIS A 8 -16.64 20.49 -9.51
N TYR A 9 -16.93 19.37 -8.81
CA TYR A 9 -16.43 18.05 -9.20
C TYR A 9 -17.36 17.41 -10.23
N ALA A 10 -16.78 16.91 -11.33
CA ALA A 10 -17.48 16.18 -12.37
C ALA A 10 -17.03 14.72 -12.42
N VAL A 11 -17.92 13.85 -12.90
CA VAL A 11 -17.60 12.46 -13.18
C VAL A 11 -17.26 12.30 -14.65
N THR A 12 -16.06 11.80 -14.91
CA THR A 12 -15.62 11.35 -16.24
C THR A 12 -15.39 9.84 -16.19
N GLU A 13 -15.73 9.13 -17.27
CA GLU A 13 -15.64 7.66 -17.27
C GLU A 13 -14.81 7.10 -18.43
N SER A 14 -14.26 5.92 -18.19
CA SER A 14 -13.66 5.06 -19.21
C SER A 14 -14.25 3.65 -19.13
N ALA A 15 -13.67 2.67 -19.83
CA ALA A 15 -14.15 1.29 -19.79
C ALA A 15 -14.18 0.73 -18.35
N ASP A 16 -13.09 0.89 -17.58
CA ASP A 16 -12.91 0.28 -16.27
C ASP A 16 -12.88 1.29 -15.10
N PHE A 17 -12.96 2.61 -15.38
CA PHE A 17 -12.80 3.64 -14.35
C PHE A 17 -13.91 4.69 -14.34
N LEU A 18 -14.21 5.18 -13.15
CA LEU A 18 -14.90 6.46 -12.89
C LEU A 18 -13.89 7.39 -12.23
N LEU A 19 -13.65 8.54 -12.87
CA LEU A 19 -12.84 9.62 -12.31
C LEU A 19 -13.76 10.72 -11.79
N LEU A 20 -13.64 11.05 -10.51
CA LEU A 20 -14.26 12.20 -9.91
C LEU A 20 -13.19 13.28 -9.70
N SER A 21 -13.32 14.43 -10.37
CA SER A 21 -12.35 15.50 -10.31
C SER A 21 -12.95 16.82 -10.79
N ASN A 22 -12.24 17.92 -10.52
CA ASN A 22 -12.51 19.23 -11.10
C ASN A 22 -11.59 19.55 -12.31
N LEU A 23 -10.96 18.53 -12.87
CA LEU A 23 -10.08 18.66 -14.03
C LEU A 23 -10.88 18.99 -15.30
N GLU A 24 -10.26 19.77 -16.19
CA GLU A 24 -10.77 19.93 -17.55
C GLU A 24 -10.76 18.60 -18.31
N ALA A 25 -11.56 18.50 -19.37
CA ALA A 25 -11.79 17.27 -20.13
C ALA A 25 -10.49 16.60 -20.63
N ARG A 26 -9.49 17.38 -21.07
CA ARG A 26 -8.23 16.84 -21.62
C ARG A 26 -7.35 16.23 -20.51
N PRO A 27 -7.03 16.91 -19.41
CA PRO A 27 -6.34 16.31 -18.25
C PRO A 27 -7.09 15.09 -17.68
N ALA A 28 -8.40 15.16 -17.50
CA ALA A 28 -9.20 14.03 -17.02
C ALA A 28 -9.06 12.78 -17.91
N THR A 29 -9.07 12.98 -19.24
CA THR A 29 -8.84 11.89 -20.20
C THR A 29 -7.44 11.29 -20.05
N VAL A 30 -6.40 12.09 -19.82
CA VAL A 30 -5.02 11.61 -19.62
C VAL A 30 -4.94 10.75 -18.35
N VAL A 31 -5.53 11.20 -17.25
CA VAL A 31 -5.58 10.42 -15.99
C VAL A 31 -6.26 9.07 -16.22
N LEU A 32 -7.42 9.05 -16.86
CA LEU A 32 -8.14 7.81 -17.15
C LEU A 32 -7.35 6.86 -18.05
N GLN A 33 -6.68 7.36 -19.08
CA GLN A 33 -5.83 6.55 -19.95
C GLN A 33 -4.63 5.96 -19.17
N THR A 34 -4.08 6.73 -18.25
CA THR A 34 -3.03 6.25 -17.35
C THR A 34 -3.54 5.13 -16.47
N CYS A 35 -4.67 5.31 -15.78
CA CYS A 35 -5.30 4.26 -14.96
C CYS A 35 -5.54 2.97 -15.76
N GLN A 36 -6.04 3.08 -17.00
CA GLN A 36 -6.25 1.93 -17.89
C GLN A 36 -4.94 1.19 -18.21
N ARG A 37 -3.87 1.92 -18.54
CA ARG A 37 -2.55 1.31 -18.80
C ARG A 37 -2.00 0.61 -17.56
N MET A 38 -2.15 1.24 -16.37
CA MET A 38 -1.69 0.66 -15.10
C MET A 38 -2.45 -0.63 -14.79
N LEU A 39 -3.77 -0.61 -14.89
CA LEU A 39 -4.61 -1.78 -14.66
C LEU A 39 -4.16 -2.99 -15.50
N ALA A 40 -3.95 -2.79 -16.79
CA ALA A 40 -3.52 -3.85 -17.69
C ALA A 40 -2.12 -4.41 -17.33
N ARG A 41 -1.19 -3.54 -16.86
CA ARG A 41 0.16 -3.95 -16.44
C ARG A 41 0.12 -4.70 -15.11
N ILE A 42 -0.59 -4.17 -14.12
CA ILE A 42 -0.69 -4.77 -12.78
C ILE A 42 -1.35 -6.15 -12.85
N ARG A 43 -2.44 -6.30 -13.63
CA ARG A 43 -3.07 -7.60 -13.86
C ARG A 43 -2.11 -8.64 -14.45
N ARG A 44 -1.23 -8.23 -15.36
CA ARG A 44 -0.22 -9.15 -15.90
C ARG A 44 0.82 -9.56 -14.87
N ASN A 45 1.24 -8.63 -14.01
CA ASN A 45 2.26 -8.87 -13.00
C ASN A 45 1.72 -9.73 -11.85
N LEU A 46 0.54 -9.40 -11.34
CA LEU A 46 -0.07 -10.10 -10.21
C LEU A 46 -0.82 -11.38 -10.62
N GLY A 47 -1.19 -11.50 -11.91
CA GLY A 47 -1.90 -12.67 -12.43
C GLY A 47 -3.18 -12.99 -11.64
N ALA A 48 -3.32 -14.22 -11.17
CA ALA A 48 -4.49 -14.69 -10.43
C ALA A 48 -4.70 -14.01 -9.06
N LEU A 49 -3.71 -13.30 -8.53
CA LEU A 49 -3.89 -12.51 -7.30
C LEU A 49 -4.69 -11.22 -7.54
N ALA A 50 -4.67 -10.68 -8.74
CA ALA A 50 -5.43 -9.49 -9.12
C ALA A 50 -6.84 -9.86 -9.60
N VAL A 51 -7.75 -10.10 -8.67
CA VAL A 51 -9.13 -10.46 -9.01
C VAL A 51 -10.03 -9.24 -8.96
N GLU A 52 -10.81 -9.03 -10.02
CA GLU A 52 -11.92 -8.08 -9.99
C GLU A 52 -13.12 -8.71 -9.28
N GLN A 53 -13.59 -8.03 -8.27
CA GLN A 53 -14.74 -8.52 -7.50
C GLN A 53 -16.10 -8.28 -8.19
N GLY A 54 -16.11 -7.87 -9.46
CA GLY A 54 -17.34 -7.69 -10.24
C GLY A 54 -18.26 -6.57 -9.73
N MET A 55 -17.76 -5.65 -8.91
CA MET A 55 -18.55 -4.58 -8.29
C MET A 55 -18.70 -3.34 -9.18
N GLY A 56 -18.32 -3.40 -10.44
CA GLY A 56 -18.37 -2.29 -11.39
C GLY A 56 -17.01 -1.65 -11.65
N LYS A 57 -17.00 -0.38 -12.05
CA LYS A 57 -15.77 0.33 -12.41
C LYS A 57 -14.96 0.73 -11.17
N HIS A 58 -13.65 0.75 -11.29
CA HIS A 58 -12.78 1.33 -10.28
C HIS A 58 -13.05 2.83 -10.15
N VAL A 59 -13.07 3.33 -8.92
CA VAL A 59 -13.29 4.75 -8.66
C VAL A 59 -11.97 5.41 -8.25
N VAL A 60 -11.63 6.50 -8.91
CA VAL A 60 -10.52 7.37 -8.57
C VAL A 60 -11.02 8.78 -8.34
N ILE A 61 -10.54 9.44 -7.28
CA ILE A 61 -10.81 10.84 -6.99
C ILE A 61 -9.49 11.59 -7.08
N VAL A 62 -9.45 12.66 -7.87
CA VAL A 62 -8.28 13.54 -7.96
C VAL A 62 -8.64 14.87 -7.34
N PHE A 63 -7.91 15.25 -6.30
CA PHE A 63 -8.04 16.53 -5.62
C PHE A 63 -7.08 17.56 -6.20
N ALA A 64 -7.57 18.71 -6.60
CA ALA A 64 -6.72 19.79 -7.11
C ALA A 64 -6.00 20.55 -6.01
N ASP A 65 -6.46 20.44 -4.78
CA ASP A 65 -5.94 21.12 -3.59
C ASP A 65 -5.55 20.09 -2.53
N ASP A 66 -4.39 20.27 -1.91
CA ASP A 66 -3.87 19.39 -0.88
C ASP A 66 -4.69 19.47 0.42
N ASP A 67 -5.23 20.65 0.76
CA ASP A 67 -6.07 20.81 1.96
C ASP A 67 -7.37 20.02 1.80
N ASP A 68 -7.99 20.05 0.64
CA ASP A 68 -9.18 19.23 0.32
C ASP A 68 -8.86 17.73 0.36
N TYR A 69 -7.68 17.34 -0.17
CA TYR A 69 -7.21 15.95 -0.09
C TYR A 69 -7.08 15.49 1.36
N TYR A 70 -6.34 16.24 2.19
CA TYR A 70 -6.13 15.87 3.59
C TYR A 70 -7.42 15.97 4.42
N ALA A 71 -8.30 16.93 4.14
CA ALA A 71 -9.62 16.99 4.77
C ALA A 71 -10.46 15.75 4.45
N TYR A 72 -10.33 15.20 3.24
CA TYR A 72 -11.03 13.98 2.85
C TYR A 72 -10.43 12.74 3.52
N VAL A 73 -9.12 12.51 3.41
CA VAL A 73 -8.47 11.30 3.93
C VAL A 73 -8.46 11.23 5.45
N SER A 74 -8.47 12.39 6.14
CA SER A 74 -8.52 12.44 7.61
C SER A 74 -9.73 11.71 8.20
N ASN A 75 -10.82 11.59 7.45
CA ASN A 75 -12.02 10.86 7.89
C ASN A 75 -11.82 9.34 7.95
N TYR A 76 -10.73 8.83 7.38
CA TYR A 76 -10.44 7.40 7.27
C TYR A 76 -9.21 6.97 8.08
N TYR A 77 -8.52 7.90 8.72
CA TYR A 77 -7.50 7.57 9.71
C TYR A 77 -8.15 7.17 11.03
N PRO A 78 -7.50 6.30 11.81
CA PRO A 78 -7.95 5.98 13.17
C PRO A 78 -8.06 7.26 14.04
N GLU A 79 -9.06 7.32 14.93
CA GLU A 79 -9.22 8.47 15.82
C GLU A 79 -8.05 8.62 16.80
N GLY A 80 -7.67 9.87 17.10
CA GLY A 80 -6.77 10.21 18.19
C GLY A 80 -5.28 10.05 17.92
N GLY A 81 -4.85 10.04 16.65
CA GLY A 81 -3.42 9.94 16.27
C GLY A 81 -2.95 11.07 15.36
N GLU A 82 -1.63 11.22 15.29
CA GLU A 82 -0.95 11.91 14.19
C GLU A 82 -0.43 10.86 13.22
N TYR A 83 -0.59 11.07 11.93
CA TYR A 83 -0.23 10.10 10.89
C TYR A 83 0.70 10.72 9.86
N ALA A 84 1.52 9.87 9.23
CA ALA A 84 2.39 10.29 8.15
C ALA A 84 1.56 10.83 6.97
N MET A 85 2.10 11.86 6.31
CA MET A 85 1.53 12.37 5.06
C MET A 85 1.57 11.28 3.99
N SER A 86 0.51 11.19 3.17
CA SER A 86 0.42 10.26 2.05
C SER A 86 0.35 11.01 0.72
N SER A 87 0.86 10.39 -0.32
CA SER A 87 0.76 10.89 -1.71
C SER A 87 -0.45 10.31 -2.44
N GLY A 88 -1.16 9.38 -1.84
CA GLY A 88 -2.37 8.72 -2.28
C GLY A 88 -2.90 7.81 -1.17
N MET A 89 -4.13 7.34 -1.31
CA MET A 89 -4.73 6.42 -0.35
C MET A 89 -5.81 5.57 -1.02
N PHE A 90 -5.73 4.24 -0.86
CA PHE A 90 -6.84 3.35 -1.16
C PHE A 90 -7.77 3.24 0.05
N ILE A 91 -9.04 3.60 -0.14
CA ILE A 91 -10.07 3.63 0.91
C ILE A 91 -11.05 2.48 0.69
N ARG A 92 -11.11 1.56 1.66
CA ARG A 92 -12.01 0.39 1.63
C ARG A 92 -13.41 0.67 2.17
N ALA A 93 -13.68 1.84 2.71
CA ALA A 93 -14.96 2.18 3.30
C ALA A 93 -16.04 2.39 2.21
N GLY A 94 -17.15 1.70 2.34
CA GLY A 94 -18.24 1.74 1.36
C GLY A 94 -17.83 1.10 0.03
N TYR A 95 -17.93 1.87 -1.07
CA TYR A 95 -17.38 1.46 -2.36
C TYR A 95 -15.88 1.74 -2.39
N GLY A 96 -15.06 0.71 -2.57
CA GLY A 96 -13.60 0.85 -2.58
C GLY A 96 -13.13 1.82 -3.67
N HIS A 97 -12.34 2.82 -3.29
CA HIS A 97 -11.86 3.86 -4.19
C HIS A 97 -10.48 4.34 -3.77
N PHE A 98 -9.72 4.89 -4.69
CA PHE A 98 -8.46 5.52 -4.35
C PHE A 98 -8.47 7.00 -4.65
N VAL A 99 -7.72 7.75 -3.86
CA VAL A 99 -7.65 9.20 -3.92
C VAL A 99 -6.20 9.63 -4.09
N VAL A 100 -5.98 10.65 -4.91
CA VAL A 100 -4.65 11.21 -5.15
C VAL A 100 -4.72 12.73 -5.24
N PRO A 101 -3.76 13.46 -4.68
CA PRO A 101 -3.62 14.89 -4.94
C PRO A 101 -3.13 15.11 -6.38
N LEU A 102 -3.55 16.21 -6.98
CA LEU A 102 -3.12 16.59 -8.34
C LEU A 102 -1.64 16.96 -8.34
N ALA A 103 -0.90 16.29 -9.19
CA ALA A 103 0.51 16.59 -9.44
C ALA A 103 0.82 16.45 -10.94
N ILE A 104 2.06 16.68 -11.34
CA ILE A 104 2.50 16.33 -12.70
C ILE A 104 2.39 14.82 -12.91
N MET A 105 2.04 14.39 -14.14
CA MET A 105 1.75 12.98 -14.42
C MET A 105 2.88 12.03 -14.00
N ASP A 106 4.13 12.40 -14.21
CA ASP A 106 5.28 11.56 -13.81
C ASP A 106 5.32 11.28 -12.30
N ALA A 107 4.81 12.20 -11.47
CA ALA A 107 4.69 12.00 -10.03
C ALA A 107 3.42 11.23 -9.66
N MET A 108 2.33 11.38 -10.41
CA MET A 108 1.07 10.68 -10.16
C MET A 108 1.10 9.21 -10.60
N GLU A 109 1.79 8.88 -11.68
CA GLU A 109 1.80 7.53 -12.25
C GLU A 109 2.26 6.45 -11.24
N PRO A 110 3.37 6.62 -10.50
CA PRO A 110 3.76 5.65 -9.47
C PRO A 110 2.72 5.50 -8.37
N VAL A 111 2.13 6.61 -7.92
CA VAL A 111 1.09 6.62 -6.88
C VAL A 111 -0.17 5.89 -7.36
N ILE A 112 -0.63 6.17 -8.59
CA ILE A 112 -1.77 5.45 -9.18
C ILE A 112 -1.49 3.95 -9.25
N ALA A 113 -0.28 3.53 -9.63
CA ALA A 113 0.08 2.11 -9.67
C ALA A 113 0.06 1.47 -8.29
N HIS A 114 0.54 2.18 -7.27
CA HIS A 114 0.53 1.77 -5.87
C HIS A 114 -0.91 1.57 -5.37
N GLU A 115 -1.74 2.59 -5.44
CA GLU A 115 -3.12 2.57 -4.93
C GLU A 115 -4.02 1.59 -5.70
N LEU A 116 -3.82 1.48 -7.01
CA LEU A 116 -4.54 0.50 -7.82
C LEU A 116 -4.13 -0.94 -7.49
N THR A 117 -2.90 -1.16 -7.03
CA THR A 117 -2.47 -2.48 -6.53
C THR A 117 -3.26 -2.86 -5.29
N HIS A 118 -3.42 -1.95 -4.32
CA HIS A 118 -4.29 -2.18 -3.15
C HIS A 118 -5.74 -2.47 -3.56
N CYS A 119 -6.26 -1.71 -4.53
CA CYS A 119 -7.60 -1.92 -5.06
C CYS A 119 -7.81 -3.33 -5.60
N LEU A 120 -6.83 -3.87 -6.35
CA LEU A 120 -6.90 -5.20 -6.94
C LEU A 120 -6.69 -6.34 -5.93
N LEU A 121 -6.02 -6.06 -4.81
CA LEU A 121 -5.75 -7.01 -3.73
C LEU A 121 -6.75 -6.92 -2.58
N GLN A 122 -7.72 -5.98 -2.61
CA GLN A 122 -8.64 -5.71 -1.50
C GLN A 122 -9.49 -6.91 -1.03
N HIS A 123 -9.65 -7.92 -1.87
CA HIS A 123 -10.37 -9.15 -1.57
C HIS A 123 -9.55 -10.12 -0.69
N LEU A 124 -8.24 -9.92 -0.58
CA LEU A 124 -7.34 -10.73 0.22
C LEU A 124 -7.17 -10.09 1.61
N PRO A 125 -7.33 -10.86 2.69
CA PRO A 125 -7.12 -10.36 4.06
C PRO A 125 -5.64 -10.33 4.46
N ILE A 126 -4.76 -9.97 3.54
CA ILE A 126 -3.31 -10.01 3.73
C ILE A 126 -2.83 -8.94 4.73
N PRO A 127 -1.75 -9.22 5.48
CA PRO A 127 -1.19 -8.27 6.43
C PRO A 127 -0.63 -7.02 5.72
N ALA A 128 -0.63 -5.89 6.44
CA ALA A 128 -0.21 -4.59 5.88
C ALA A 128 1.19 -4.65 5.24
N TRP A 129 2.17 -5.28 5.89
CA TRP A 129 3.52 -5.38 5.33
C TRP A 129 3.57 -6.08 3.95
N LEU A 130 2.72 -7.10 3.74
CA LEU A 130 2.66 -7.81 2.47
C LEU A 130 1.90 -6.99 1.42
N ASN A 131 0.82 -6.34 1.81
CA ASN A 131 0.03 -5.46 0.95
C ASN A 131 0.87 -4.28 0.45
N GLU A 132 1.54 -3.58 1.37
CA GLU A 132 2.45 -2.47 1.03
C GLU A 132 3.67 -2.96 0.22
N GLY A 133 4.25 -4.11 0.61
CA GLY A 133 5.36 -4.70 -0.12
C GLY A 133 5.02 -5.05 -1.56
N LEU A 134 3.82 -5.58 -1.83
CA LEU A 134 3.31 -5.82 -3.19
C LEU A 134 3.10 -4.52 -3.97
N ALA A 135 2.51 -3.50 -3.33
CA ALA A 135 2.25 -2.20 -3.95
C ALA A 135 3.56 -1.49 -4.31
N VAL A 136 4.52 -1.40 -3.39
CA VAL A 136 5.83 -0.76 -3.64
C VAL A 136 6.65 -1.52 -4.69
N ASN A 137 6.63 -2.86 -4.68
CA ASN A 137 7.33 -3.63 -5.71
C ASN A 137 6.68 -3.47 -7.09
N THR A 138 5.35 -3.34 -7.17
CA THR A 138 4.63 -3.03 -8.41
C THR A 138 5.04 -1.65 -8.93
N GLU A 139 5.00 -0.65 -8.08
CA GLU A 139 5.44 0.73 -8.37
C GLU A 139 6.88 0.73 -8.92
N HIS A 140 7.83 0.11 -8.20
CA HIS A 140 9.23 0.05 -8.61
C HIS A 140 9.47 -0.71 -9.93
N THR A 141 8.75 -1.79 -10.15
CA THR A 141 8.84 -2.57 -11.40
C THR A 141 8.34 -1.77 -12.59
N MET A 142 7.32 -0.96 -12.37
CA MET A 142 6.70 -0.16 -13.44
C MET A 142 7.44 1.14 -13.69
N PHE A 143 8.00 1.75 -12.65
CA PHE A 143 8.61 3.09 -12.66
C PHE A 143 9.93 3.12 -11.87
N PRO A 144 10.97 2.37 -12.30
CA PRO A 144 12.20 2.22 -11.50
C PRO A 144 12.96 3.53 -11.28
N GLN A 145 12.72 4.54 -12.12
CA GLN A 145 13.36 5.86 -12.02
C GLN A 145 12.49 6.91 -11.33
N LEU A 146 11.17 6.72 -11.31
CA LEU A 146 10.19 7.68 -10.78
C LEU A 146 9.64 7.23 -9.43
N ALA A 147 9.67 5.93 -9.16
CA ALA A 147 9.19 5.39 -7.91
C ALA A 147 9.98 5.97 -6.74
N MET A 148 9.30 6.71 -5.90
CA MET A 148 9.86 7.35 -4.71
C MET A 148 9.21 6.74 -3.46
N PRO A 149 9.65 5.55 -3.01
CA PRO A 149 9.16 5.03 -1.74
C PRO A 149 9.49 6.02 -0.62
N SER A 150 8.64 6.05 0.39
CA SER A 150 8.83 6.90 1.58
C SER A 150 10.25 6.77 2.17
N ALA A 151 10.90 5.61 1.99
CA ALA A 151 12.28 5.37 2.38
C ALA A 151 13.33 6.26 1.66
N GLN A 152 12.98 6.90 0.54
CA GLN A 152 13.87 7.89 -0.09
C GLN A 152 14.01 9.20 0.70
N LYS A 153 13.32 9.33 1.83
CA LYS A 153 13.65 10.33 2.84
C LYS A 153 15.14 10.33 3.22
N TYR A 154 15.83 9.20 2.98
CA TYR A 154 17.23 9.00 3.35
C TYR A 154 18.08 8.63 2.13
N PHE A 155 19.38 8.97 2.20
CA PHE A 155 20.33 8.45 1.22
C PHE A 155 20.44 6.93 1.34
N GLN A 156 20.62 6.23 0.22
CA GLN A 156 20.68 4.76 0.19
C GLN A 156 21.72 4.16 1.15
N HIS A 157 22.85 4.85 1.36
CA HIS A 157 23.91 4.39 2.26
C HIS A 157 23.55 4.55 3.75
N GLU A 158 22.55 5.37 4.10
CA GLU A 158 22.11 5.57 5.49
C GLU A 158 21.09 4.54 5.94
N ILE A 159 20.34 3.96 4.99
CA ILE A 159 19.20 3.05 5.27
C ILE A 159 19.59 1.88 6.17
N PRO A 160 20.71 1.15 5.94
CA PRO A 160 21.09 0.04 6.80
C PRO A 160 21.36 0.47 8.27
N ALA A 161 22.02 1.60 8.47
CA ALA A 161 22.30 2.10 9.81
C ALA A 161 21.02 2.55 10.53
N ARG A 162 20.05 3.13 9.81
CA ARG A 162 18.75 3.52 10.36
C ARG A 162 17.91 2.31 10.74
N HIS A 163 17.87 1.27 9.90
CA HIS A 163 17.24 0.01 10.24
C HIS A 163 17.83 -0.58 11.52
N ALA A 164 19.16 -0.64 11.63
CA ALA A 164 19.85 -1.18 12.79
C ALA A 164 19.58 -0.36 14.08
N ALA A 165 19.37 0.95 13.95
CA ALA A 165 19.05 1.82 15.09
C ALA A 165 17.58 1.74 15.52
N TYR A 166 16.66 1.50 14.59
CA TYR A 166 15.21 1.56 14.84
C TYR A 166 14.62 0.20 15.26
N TRP A 167 14.97 -0.89 14.53
CA TRP A 167 14.36 -2.18 14.76
C TRP A 167 15.01 -2.97 15.89
N ASN A 168 14.17 -3.50 16.75
CA ASN A 168 14.52 -4.46 17.81
C ASN A 168 13.34 -5.43 18.00
N ALA A 169 13.44 -6.39 18.93
CA ALA A 169 12.42 -7.41 19.19
C ALA A 169 11.03 -6.84 19.53
N ASP A 170 10.95 -5.61 20.03
CA ASP A 170 9.68 -4.96 20.37
C ASP A 170 9.17 -4.09 19.21
N SER A 171 10.01 -3.22 18.66
CA SER A 171 9.58 -2.32 17.57
C SER A 171 9.21 -3.06 16.29
N ILE A 172 9.83 -4.23 16.01
CA ILE A 172 9.47 -5.04 14.83
C ILE A 172 8.01 -5.54 14.90
N GLN A 173 7.40 -5.62 16.09
CA GLN A 173 6.00 -6.00 16.21
C GLN A 173 5.06 -4.92 15.66
N THR A 174 5.49 -3.65 15.62
CA THR A 174 4.71 -2.59 14.96
C THR A 174 4.71 -2.74 13.44
N PHE A 175 5.78 -3.28 12.86
CA PHE A 175 5.84 -3.65 11.45
C PHE A 175 4.89 -4.81 11.12
N TRP A 176 4.97 -5.91 11.88
CA TRP A 176 4.11 -7.07 11.65
C TRP A 176 2.62 -6.77 11.83
N SER A 177 2.27 -5.91 12.79
CA SER A 177 0.89 -5.46 13.02
C SER A 177 0.41 -4.38 12.04
N GLY A 178 1.30 -3.78 11.25
CA GLY A 178 0.98 -2.69 10.32
C GLY A 178 1.03 -1.28 10.94
N LYS A 179 1.17 -1.14 12.26
CA LYS A 179 1.16 0.17 12.95
C LYS A 179 2.24 1.13 12.47
N SER A 180 3.44 0.61 12.21
CA SER A 180 4.58 1.45 11.81
C SER A 180 4.42 2.11 10.43
N PHE A 181 3.54 1.59 9.57
CA PHE A 181 3.23 2.24 8.28
C PHE A 181 2.48 3.57 8.44
N LEU A 182 1.84 3.79 9.58
CA LEU A 182 1.12 5.02 9.91
C LEU A 182 1.93 5.96 10.80
N ALA A 183 3.12 5.54 11.27
CA ALA A 183 3.94 6.31 12.18
C ALA A 183 4.45 7.62 11.56
N THR A 184 4.62 8.65 12.37
CA THR A 184 5.18 9.95 11.94
C THR A 184 6.70 10.02 12.07
N ASP A 185 7.31 9.00 12.69
CA ASP A 185 8.76 8.85 12.86
C ASP A 185 9.42 8.06 11.69
N ASP A 186 10.64 7.60 11.90
CA ASP A 186 11.37 6.81 10.90
C ASP A 186 10.73 5.45 10.61
N GLY A 187 9.88 4.96 11.51
CA GLY A 187 9.17 3.69 11.36
C GLY A 187 8.33 3.61 10.09
N ASN A 188 7.71 4.70 9.68
CA ASN A 188 6.98 4.75 8.42
C ASN A 188 7.89 4.41 7.23
N ALA A 189 8.90 5.21 6.97
CA ALA A 189 9.79 5.04 5.82
C ALA A 189 10.53 3.70 5.84
N LEU A 190 10.99 3.27 7.03
CA LEU A 190 11.70 2.00 7.21
C LEU A 190 10.78 0.80 7.01
N SER A 191 9.49 0.93 7.34
CA SER A 191 8.51 -0.14 7.08
C SER A 191 8.29 -0.37 5.58
N TYR A 192 8.14 0.68 4.79
CA TYR A 192 8.02 0.55 3.34
C TYR A 192 9.28 -0.07 2.71
N ASP A 193 10.48 0.35 3.14
CA ASP A 193 11.73 -0.22 2.65
C ASP A 193 11.87 -1.71 3.03
N LEU A 194 11.56 -2.07 4.28
CA LEU A 194 11.62 -3.45 4.76
C LEU A 194 10.59 -4.32 4.03
N ALA A 195 9.33 -3.87 3.94
CA ALA A 195 8.25 -4.57 3.26
C ALA A 195 8.59 -4.86 1.80
N LYS A 196 9.11 -3.84 1.08
CA LYS A 196 9.59 -3.99 -0.30
C LYS A 196 10.64 -5.11 -0.40
N LYS A 197 11.67 -5.07 0.45
CA LYS A 197 12.79 -6.02 0.41
C LYS A 197 12.36 -7.44 0.71
N ILE A 198 11.63 -7.67 1.80
CA ILE A 198 11.22 -9.01 2.20
C ILE A 198 10.17 -9.61 1.25
N THR A 199 9.27 -8.79 0.69
CA THR A 199 8.32 -9.26 -0.32
C THR A 199 9.04 -9.66 -1.62
N ALA A 200 10.04 -8.88 -2.06
CA ALA A 200 10.86 -9.24 -3.22
C ALA A 200 11.66 -10.54 -2.99
N LEU A 201 12.20 -10.75 -1.78
CA LEU A 201 12.88 -11.99 -1.42
C LEU A 201 11.92 -13.19 -1.44
N ALA A 202 10.73 -13.05 -0.85
CA ALA A 202 9.71 -14.10 -0.83
C ALA A 202 9.23 -14.46 -2.24
N ALA A 203 9.16 -13.50 -3.15
CA ALA A 203 8.72 -13.69 -4.54
C ALA A 203 9.75 -14.43 -5.43
N GLY A 204 10.92 -14.77 -4.91
CA GLY A 204 11.94 -15.53 -5.64
C GLY A 204 11.49 -16.93 -6.08
N ASP A 205 10.55 -17.56 -5.35
CA ASP A 205 9.81 -18.76 -5.78
C ASP A 205 8.35 -18.35 -6.04
N GLU A 206 8.04 -18.08 -7.30
CA GLU A 206 6.73 -17.52 -7.69
C GLU A 206 5.54 -18.41 -7.30
N PRO A 207 5.53 -19.73 -7.53
CA PRO A 207 4.42 -20.60 -7.12
C PRO A 207 4.21 -20.63 -5.60
N ALA A 208 5.27 -20.78 -4.83
CA ALA A 208 5.24 -20.76 -3.37
C ALA A 208 4.74 -19.42 -2.83
N PHE A 209 5.23 -18.33 -3.38
CA PHE A 209 4.82 -16.99 -3.01
C PHE A 209 3.34 -16.70 -3.32
N ARG A 210 2.84 -17.12 -4.48
CA ARG A 210 1.40 -16.97 -4.81
C ARG A 210 0.52 -17.75 -3.85
N ALA A 211 0.89 -18.97 -3.48
CA ALA A 211 0.17 -19.76 -2.48
C ALA A 211 0.21 -19.07 -1.11
N PHE A 212 1.38 -18.55 -0.71
CA PHE A 212 1.52 -17.76 0.49
C PHE A 212 0.59 -16.54 0.50
N VAL A 213 0.60 -15.71 -0.53
CA VAL A 213 -0.24 -14.50 -0.62
C VAL A 213 -1.72 -14.84 -0.57
N ALA A 214 -2.15 -15.92 -1.24
CA ALA A 214 -3.54 -16.33 -1.29
C ALA A 214 -4.10 -16.78 0.09
N GLU A 215 -3.25 -17.26 0.99
CA GLU A 215 -3.63 -17.77 2.32
C GLU A 215 -3.17 -16.88 3.49
N ALA A 216 -2.34 -15.85 3.22
CA ALA A 216 -1.87 -14.95 4.27
C ALA A 216 -3.02 -14.18 4.91
N SER A 217 -2.98 -14.07 6.25
CA SER A 217 -3.98 -13.34 7.03
C SER A 217 -3.35 -12.23 7.86
N MET A 218 -4.05 -11.09 7.94
CA MET A 218 -3.66 -10.01 8.85
C MET A 218 -3.75 -10.41 10.32
N ASP A 219 -4.59 -11.39 10.67
CA ASP A 219 -4.82 -11.81 12.05
C ASP A 219 -3.57 -12.39 12.71
N ASP A 220 -2.68 -12.98 11.92
CA ASP A 220 -1.43 -13.58 12.40
C ASP A 220 -0.18 -13.01 11.72
N GLY A 221 -0.33 -11.96 10.91
CA GLY A 221 0.76 -11.36 10.17
C GLY A 221 1.31 -12.25 9.04
N GLY A 222 0.55 -13.27 8.61
CA GLY A 222 0.92 -14.24 7.58
C GLY A 222 1.69 -15.47 8.10
N VAL A 223 1.76 -15.66 9.42
CA VAL A 223 2.54 -16.76 10.04
C VAL A 223 2.06 -18.12 9.57
N ALA A 224 0.76 -18.39 9.59
CA ALA A 224 0.21 -19.69 9.18
C ALA A 224 0.51 -20.02 7.72
N ALA A 225 0.44 -19.01 6.83
CA ALA A 225 0.69 -19.17 5.41
C ALA A 225 2.19 -19.38 5.08
N ALA A 226 3.12 -19.05 5.99
CA ALA A 226 4.56 -19.19 5.77
C ALA A 226 5.01 -20.63 5.48
N GLN A 227 4.17 -21.63 5.78
CA GLN A 227 4.39 -23.02 5.35
C GLN A 227 4.57 -23.16 3.84
N HIS A 228 3.90 -22.32 3.02
CA HIS A 228 4.05 -22.35 1.56
C HIS A 228 5.43 -21.89 1.11
N LEU A 229 6.06 -20.99 1.86
CA LEU A 229 7.43 -20.54 1.57
C LEU A 229 8.49 -21.56 1.98
N GLY A 230 8.15 -22.53 2.86
CA GLY A 230 9.07 -23.53 3.36
C GLY A 230 10.06 -23.03 4.44
N TYR A 231 9.88 -21.78 4.89
CA TYR A 231 10.66 -21.17 5.99
C TYR A 231 9.82 -20.14 6.74
N PRO A 232 10.18 -19.87 8.03
CA PRO A 232 9.45 -18.89 8.82
C PRO A 232 9.76 -17.44 8.39
N LEU A 233 8.80 -16.53 8.61
CA LEU A 233 8.88 -15.13 8.13
C LEU A 233 10.08 -14.34 8.67
N GLU A 234 10.53 -14.67 9.90
CA GLU A 234 11.73 -14.03 10.48
C GLU A 234 12.98 -14.20 9.61
N ARG A 235 13.07 -15.30 8.82
CA ARG A 235 14.19 -15.51 7.89
C ARG A 235 14.28 -14.43 6.83
N LEU A 236 13.13 -13.91 6.37
CA LEU A 236 13.10 -12.81 5.41
C LEU A 236 13.65 -11.53 6.04
N VAL A 237 13.22 -11.23 7.27
CA VAL A 237 13.70 -10.05 8.00
C VAL A 237 15.18 -10.20 8.35
N GLN A 238 15.62 -11.38 8.79
CA GLN A 238 17.00 -11.69 9.09
C GLN A 238 17.93 -11.49 7.88
N ALA A 239 17.46 -11.83 6.68
CA ALA A 239 18.22 -11.60 5.45
C ALA A 239 18.44 -10.10 5.14
N VAL A 240 17.60 -9.21 5.67
CA VAL A 240 17.70 -7.74 5.46
C VAL A 240 18.39 -7.05 6.63
N LEU A 241 18.02 -7.41 7.87
CA LEU A 241 18.44 -6.73 9.09
C LEU A 241 19.60 -7.43 9.83
N GLY A 242 19.95 -8.67 9.45
CA GLY A 242 20.91 -9.49 10.18
C GLY A 242 20.28 -10.24 11.35
N GLU A 243 21.11 -10.84 12.20
CA GLU A 243 20.67 -11.64 13.36
C GLU A 243 19.85 -10.80 14.34
N GLY A 244 18.76 -11.39 14.86
CA GLY A 244 17.85 -10.76 15.83
C GLY A 244 16.61 -11.59 16.08
N ASP A 245 15.80 -11.19 17.08
CA ASP A 245 14.47 -11.76 17.35
C ASP A 245 13.42 -11.02 16.52
N TRP A 246 13.22 -11.48 15.29
CA TRP A 246 12.36 -10.85 14.29
C TRP A 246 11.01 -11.56 14.12
N SER A 247 10.74 -12.61 14.89
CA SER A 247 9.51 -13.40 14.76
C SER A 247 8.25 -12.55 14.98
N PRO A 248 7.22 -12.68 14.12
CA PRO A 248 5.90 -12.14 14.42
C PRO A 248 5.34 -12.73 15.72
N LYS A 249 4.75 -11.89 16.56
CA LYS A 249 4.13 -12.28 17.84
C LYS A 249 2.67 -11.82 17.88
N PRO A 250 1.76 -12.51 17.15
CA PRO A 250 0.37 -12.08 16.98
C PRO A 250 -0.38 -11.88 18.30
N GLU A 251 -0.05 -12.62 19.33
CA GLU A 251 -0.63 -12.49 20.67
C GLU A 251 -0.38 -11.10 21.32
N ARG A 252 0.59 -10.35 20.81
CA ARG A 252 0.92 -9.00 21.32
C ARG A 252 0.04 -7.92 20.74
N TRP A 253 -0.51 -8.09 19.52
CA TRP A 253 -1.34 -7.08 18.86
C TRP A 253 -2.81 -7.45 18.69
N ARG A 254 -3.20 -8.74 18.76
CA ARG A 254 -4.61 -9.19 18.64
C ARG A 254 -5.53 -8.53 19.69
N ARG A 255 -5.02 -8.24 20.88
CA ARG A 255 -5.81 -7.55 21.93
C ARG A 255 -6.16 -6.12 21.59
N ASP A 256 -5.42 -5.48 20.71
CA ASP A 256 -5.65 -4.10 20.29
C ASP A 256 -6.75 -4.03 19.23
N VAL A 257 -6.81 -5.04 18.34
CA VAL A 257 -7.88 -5.20 17.34
C VAL A 257 -9.24 -5.42 18.00
N GLU A 258 -9.29 -6.26 19.04
CA GLU A 258 -10.54 -6.50 19.80
C GLU A 258 -11.02 -5.24 20.57
N ARG A 259 -10.15 -4.27 20.81
CA ARG A 259 -10.50 -2.99 21.46
C ARG A 259 -10.91 -1.89 20.50
N GLY A 260 -10.99 -2.17 19.19
CA GLY A 260 -11.39 -1.20 18.18
C GLY A 260 -10.38 -0.07 17.97
N GLN A 261 -9.10 -0.31 18.21
CA GLN A 261 -8.01 0.68 18.08
C GLN A 261 -7.29 0.60 16.71
N PHE A 262 -7.99 0.08 15.67
CA PHE A 262 -7.51 0.06 14.27
C PHE A 262 -8.66 0.30 13.29
#